data_4910184d3e396370ccab995849c0d532
#
_entry.id   4910184d3e396370ccab995849c0d532
#
_cell.length_a   1.000
_cell.length_b   1.000
_cell.length_c   1.000
_cell.angle_alpha   90.00
_cell.angle_beta   90.00
_cell.angle_gamma   90.00
#
_symmetry.space_group_name_H-M   'P 1'
#
loop_
_entity.id
_entity.type
_entity.pdbx_description
1 polymer ?
#
loop_
_entity_poly.entity_id
_entity_poly.type
_entity_poly.pdbx_seq_one_letter_code
_entity_poly.pdbx_strand_id
1 'polypeptide(L)'
;MKQRASLALLPFVFPIAAVVPATSVHLNVDWPVLLTLMPLCCYMCGALGLTFGTRFDPRTVPLLFGIIVIPITFLGCVYYPWQSLEPIRWLQVLVLANPLVYMSEGFRAALTNSSHMSLWVVYPVLLGWSVLFTWLGIAGFKRRVVS
;
A
#
# COMPACT_ATOMS: atom_id res chain seq x y z
N MET A 1 -4.19 4.14 -35.32
CA MET A 1 -4.86 4.03 -34.02
C MET A 1 -4.56 2.71 -33.29
N LYS A 2 -4.38 1.56 -33.96
CA LYS A 2 -4.09 0.25 -33.32
C LYS A 2 -2.76 0.19 -32.51
N GLN A 3 -1.73 0.91 -32.95
CA GLN A 3 -0.40 0.87 -32.32
C GLN A 3 -0.32 1.61 -30.96
N ARG A 4 -1.19 2.59 -30.72
CA ARG A 4 -1.24 3.30 -29.44
C ARG A 4 -1.96 2.51 -28.34
N ALA A 5 -2.89 1.64 -28.73
CA ALA A 5 -3.61 0.79 -27.77
C ALA A 5 -2.70 -0.34 -27.23
N SER A 6 -1.79 -0.90 -28.05
CA SER A 6 -0.84 -1.94 -27.56
C SER A 6 0.23 -1.37 -26.64
N LEU A 7 0.64 -0.10 -26.83
CA LEU A 7 1.57 0.56 -25.91
C LEU A 7 0.94 0.88 -24.54
N ALA A 8 -0.37 1.13 -24.51
CA ALA A 8 -1.09 1.37 -23.25
C ALA A 8 -1.26 0.09 -22.39
N LEU A 9 -1.16 -1.09 -22.99
CA LEU A 9 -1.23 -2.38 -22.29
C LEU A 9 0.12 -2.86 -21.75
N LEU A 10 1.24 -2.32 -22.25
CA LEU A 10 2.60 -2.69 -21.82
C LEU A 10 2.83 -2.59 -20.31
N PRO A 11 2.41 -1.51 -19.58
CA PRO A 11 2.59 -1.43 -18.15
C PRO A 11 1.79 -2.48 -17.35
N PHE A 12 0.78 -3.09 -17.95
CA PHE A 12 0.02 -4.19 -17.33
C PHE A 12 0.58 -5.57 -17.68
N VAL A 13 1.11 -5.71 -18.90
CA VAL A 13 1.69 -6.99 -19.38
C VAL A 13 3.05 -7.26 -18.74
N PHE A 14 3.85 -6.22 -18.50
CA PHE A 14 5.20 -6.38 -17.96
C PHE A 14 5.21 -6.97 -16.54
N PRO A 15 4.40 -6.50 -15.56
CA PRO A 15 4.30 -7.14 -14.26
C PRO A 15 3.73 -8.56 -14.32
N ILE A 16 2.77 -8.82 -15.20
CA ILE A 16 2.20 -10.16 -15.37
C ILE A 16 3.26 -11.12 -15.96
N ALA A 17 4.02 -10.68 -16.98
CA ALA A 17 5.08 -11.47 -17.58
C ALA A 17 6.27 -11.71 -16.62
N ALA A 18 6.53 -10.79 -15.68
CA ALA A 18 7.55 -10.96 -14.65
C ALA A 18 7.12 -11.94 -13.54
N VAL A 19 5.82 -12.10 -13.33
CA VAL A 19 5.27 -13.07 -12.35
C VAL A 19 5.33 -14.51 -12.88
N VAL A 20 5.25 -14.70 -14.19
CA VAL A 20 5.22 -16.04 -14.81
C VAL A 20 6.51 -16.85 -14.55
N PRO A 21 7.75 -16.33 -14.66
CA PRO A 21 8.95 -17.10 -14.31
C PRO A 21 9.23 -17.21 -12.81
N ALA A 22 8.58 -16.40 -11.97
CA ALA A 22 8.67 -16.51 -10.51
C ALA A 22 7.80 -17.65 -9.93
N THR A 23 7.21 -18.49 -10.76
CA THR A 23 6.35 -19.62 -10.38
C THR A 23 7.07 -20.82 -9.76
N SER A 24 8.35 -20.71 -9.44
CA SER A 24 8.97 -21.60 -8.44
C SER A 24 8.54 -21.26 -7.00
N VAL A 25 7.90 -20.14 -6.76
CA VAL A 25 7.21 -19.81 -5.51
C VAL A 25 5.83 -20.43 -5.58
N HIS A 26 5.57 -21.43 -4.76
CA HIS A 26 4.22 -21.98 -4.58
C HIS A 26 3.32 -20.88 -4.00
N LEU A 27 2.64 -20.14 -4.89
CA LEU A 27 1.61 -19.17 -4.52
C LEU A 27 0.39 -19.96 -4.03
N ASN A 28 0.15 -19.94 -2.75
CA ASN A 28 -1.09 -20.45 -2.18
C ASN A 28 -2.02 -19.25 -1.95
N VAL A 29 -2.85 -18.97 -2.95
CA VAL A 29 -3.69 -17.77 -2.97
C VAL A 29 -4.97 -18.02 -2.18
N ASP A 30 -5.11 -17.33 -1.04
CA ASP A 30 -6.35 -17.25 -0.29
C ASP A 30 -7.27 -16.20 -0.92
N TRP A 31 -8.10 -16.64 -1.88
CA TRP A 31 -9.02 -15.80 -2.63
C TRP A 31 -9.96 -14.94 -1.76
N PRO A 32 -10.57 -15.46 -0.68
CA PRO A 32 -11.42 -14.68 0.21
C PRO A 32 -10.68 -13.49 0.83
N VAL A 33 -9.46 -13.72 1.32
CA VAL A 33 -8.63 -12.69 1.94
C VAL A 33 -8.21 -11.65 0.89
N LEU A 34 -7.78 -12.10 -0.28
CA LEU A 34 -7.36 -11.22 -1.36
C LEU A 34 -8.50 -10.30 -1.83
N LEU A 35 -9.70 -10.86 -2.06
CA LEU A 35 -10.86 -10.11 -2.54
C LEU A 35 -11.39 -9.07 -1.54
N THR A 36 -11.21 -9.29 -0.25
CA THR A 36 -11.60 -8.33 0.79
C THR A 36 -10.51 -7.30 1.07
N LEU A 37 -9.26 -7.72 1.05
CA LEU A 37 -8.12 -6.85 1.34
C LEU A 37 -7.85 -5.85 0.20
N MET A 38 -7.96 -6.29 -1.05
CA MET A 38 -7.67 -5.49 -2.23
C MET A 38 -8.49 -4.18 -2.30
N PRO A 39 -9.84 -4.20 -2.19
CA PRO A 39 -10.62 -2.97 -2.21
C PRO A 39 -10.33 -2.07 -1.00
N LEU A 40 -10.05 -2.65 0.17
CA LEU A 40 -9.69 -1.88 1.36
C LEU A 40 -8.36 -1.13 1.16
N CYS A 41 -7.35 -1.80 0.62
CA CYS A 41 -6.06 -1.19 0.31
C CYS A 41 -6.20 -0.11 -0.77
N CYS A 42 -6.96 -0.36 -1.83
CA CYS A 42 -7.23 0.63 -2.88
C CYS A 42 -7.94 1.87 -2.32
N TYR A 43 -8.93 1.67 -1.46
CA TYR A 43 -9.64 2.77 -0.79
C TYR A 43 -8.69 3.58 0.09
N MET A 44 -7.87 2.94 0.90
CA MET A 44 -6.88 3.61 1.75
C MET A 44 -5.87 4.42 0.92
N CYS A 45 -5.36 3.87 -0.17
CA CYS A 45 -4.45 4.57 -1.08
C CYS A 45 -5.12 5.78 -1.73
N GLY A 46 -6.40 5.66 -2.13
CA GLY A 46 -7.19 6.76 -2.66
C GLY A 46 -7.40 7.89 -1.64
N ALA A 47 -7.74 7.53 -0.39
CA ALA A 47 -7.91 8.48 0.71
C ALA A 47 -6.60 9.19 1.07
N LEU A 48 -5.47 8.46 1.04
CA LEU A 48 -4.13 9.02 1.21
C LEU A 48 -3.80 9.99 0.09
N GLY A 49 -4.06 9.61 -1.17
CA GLY A 49 -3.87 10.48 -2.34
C GLY A 49 -4.70 11.76 -2.25
N LEU A 50 -5.96 11.67 -1.81
CA LEU A 50 -6.83 12.83 -1.56
C LEU A 50 -6.24 13.74 -0.48
N THR A 51 -5.71 13.17 0.60
CA THR A 51 -5.07 13.92 1.68
C THR A 51 -3.86 14.70 1.19
N PHE A 52 -2.99 14.07 0.40
CA PHE A 52 -1.82 14.75 -0.20
C PHE A 52 -2.26 15.83 -1.19
N GLY A 53 -3.19 15.52 -2.10
CA GLY A 53 -3.68 16.44 -3.12
C GLY A 53 -4.39 17.67 -2.56
N THR A 54 -5.00 17.56 -1.38
CA THR A 54 -5.70 18.69 -0.74
C THR A 54 -4.82 19.52 0.19
N ARG A 55 -3.72 18.97 0.71
CA ARG A 55 -2.86 19.65 1.67
C ARG A 55 -1.62 20.30 1.07
N PHE A 56 -1.11 19.76 -0.02
CA PHE A 56 0.14 20.22 -0.64
C PHE A 56 -0.10 20.88 -2.00
N ASP A 57 0.77 21.81 -2.37
CA ASP A 57 0.73 22.39 -3.70
C ASP A 57 1.12 21.36 -4.77
N PRO A 58 0.43 21.35 -5.93
CA PRO A 58 0.72 20.38 -7.01
C PRO A 58 2.18 20.37 -7.47
N ARG A 59 2.88 21.49 -7.34
CA ARG A 59 4.31 21.61 -7.69
C ARG A 59 5.23 20.89 -6.70
N THR A 60 4.83 20.79 -5.44
CA THR A 60 5.62 20.19 -4.35
C THR A 60 5.35 18.68 -4.21
N VAL A 61 4.19 18.21 -4.71
CA VAL A 61 3.78 16.80 -4.59
C VAL A 61 4.84 15.83 -5.14
N PRO A 62 5.44 16.01 -6.33
CA PRO A 62 6.45 15.07 -6.84
C PRO A 62 7.70 15.00 -5.95
N LEU A 63 8.13 16.12 -5.37
CA LEU A 63 9.26 16.18 -4.45
C LEU A 63 8.96 15.44 -3.14
N LEU A 64 7.75 15.65 -2.59
CA LEU A 64 7.29 14.97 -1.38
C LEU A 64 7.16 13.46 -1.59
N PHE A 65 6.73 13.03 -2.78
CA PHE A 65 6.70 11.61 -3.13
C PHE A 65 8.10 10.99 -3.04
N GLY A 66 9.13 11.62 -3.59
CA GLY A 66 10.51 11.13 -3.50
C GLY A 66 11.03 11.07 -2.05
N ILE A 67 10.79 12.12 -1.27
CA ILE A 67 11.34 12.23 0.09
C ILE A 67 10.54 11.40 1.11
N ILE A 68 9.23 11.28 0.95
CA ILE A 68 8.35 10.62 1.94
C ILE A 68 8.04 9.17 1.53
N VAL A 69 7.65 8.94 0.27
CA VAL A 69 7.15 7.62 -0.16
C VAL A 69 8.29 6.59 -0.21
N ILE A 70 9.50 6.99 -0.62
CA ILE A 70 10.63 6.06 -0.67
C ILE A 70 10.98 5.51 0.72
N PRO A 71 11.24 6.35 1.75
CA PRO A 71 11.50 5.85 3.10
C PRO A 71 10.32 5.07 3.70
N ILE A 72 9.09 5.53 3.49
CA ILE A 72 7.88 4.84 3.97
C ILE A 72 7.75 3.47 3.32
N THR A 73 8.08 3.30 2.05
CA THR A 73 8.03 2.01 1.35
C THR A 73 9.09 1.05 1.89
N PHE A 74 10.32 1.53 2.14
CA PHE A 74 11.35 0.71 2.77
C PHE A 74 10.96 0.29 4.19
N LEU A 75 10.42 1.19 4.99
CA LEU A 75 9.91 0.91 6.33
C LEU A 75 8.54 0.19 6.32
N GLY A 76 7.93 0.01 5.16
CA GLY A 76 6.64 -0.66 4.97
C GLY A 76 6.69 -2.18 4.96
N CYS A 77 7.83 -2.80 5.27
CA CYS A 77 8.05 -4.25 5.25
C CYS A 77 7.67 -4.90 3.90
N VAL A 78 7.78 -4.13 2.80
CA VAL A 78 7.44 -4.61 1.45
C VAL A 78 8.46 -5.68 1.00
N TYR A 79 9.73 -5.46 1.29
CA TYR A 79 10.84 -6.32 0.85
C TYR A 79 11.19 -7.43 1.85
N TYR A 80 10.78 -7.30 3.11
CA TYR A 80 11.08 -8.25 4.18
C TYR A 80 9.87 -8.40 5.13
N PRO A 81 9.66 -9.55 5.77
CA PRO A 81 8.58 -9.73 6.73
C PRO A 81 8.83 -8.93 8.01
N TRP A 82 7.77 -8.43 8.63
CA TRP A 82 7.85 -7.69 9.89
C TRP A 82 8.60 -8.46 11.00
N GLN A 83 8.48 -9.77 11.01
CA GLN A 83 9.18 -10.64 11.96
C GLN A 83 10.70 -10.61 11.82
N SER A 84 11.23 -10.31 10.64
CA SER A 84 12.68 -10.15 10.43
C SER A 84 13.29 -8.99 11.20
N LEU A 85 12.47 -8.09 11.73
CA LEU A 85 12.89 -6.93 12.54
C LEU A 85 12.98 -7.26 14.04
N GLU A 86 12.70 -8.49 14.47
CA GLU A 86 12.82 -8.93 15.88
C GLU A 86 14.14 -8.52 16.56
N PRO A 87 15.30 -8.61 15.91
CA PRO A 87 16.56 -8.19 16.51
C PRO A 87 16.62 -6.70 16.86
N ILE A 88 15.80 -5.87 16.19
CA ILE A 88 15.80 -4.40 16.34
C ILE A 88 14.41 -3.95 16.80
N ARG A 89 14.09 -4.19 18.06
CA ARG A 89 12.75 -3.95 18.62
C ARG A 89 12.24 -2.50 18.46
N TRP A 90 13.10 -1.50 18.58
CA TRP A 90 12.69 -0.12 18.42
C TRP A 90 12.22 0.17 16.98
N LEU A 91 12.90 -0.41 15.98
CA LEU A 91 12.52 -0.30 14.58
C LEU A 91 11.23 -1.08 14.29
N GLN A 92 11.09 -2.27 14.87
CA GLN A 92 9.90 -3.11 14.77
C GLN A 92 8.64 -2.37 15.26
N VAL A 93 8.76 -1.59 16.32
CA VAL A 93 7.65 -0.77 16.85
C VAL A 93 7.42 0.47 15.96
N LEU A 94 8.50 1.11 15.51
CA LEU A 94 8.41 2.30 14.66
C LEU A 94 7.68 2.02 13.35
N VAL A 95 7.97 0.89 12.71
CA VAL A 95 7.33 0.52 11.43
C VAL A 95 5.84 0.23 11.57
N LEU A 96 5.33 -0.12 12.76
CA LEU A 96 3.91 -0.31 13.01
C LEU A 96 3.08 0.99 12.89
N ALA A 97 3.72 2.16 12.99
CA ALA A 97 3.07 3.43 12.69
C ALA A 97 2.82 3.65 11.19
N ASN A 98 3.40 2.79 10.34
CA ASN A 98 3.29 2.90 8.89
C ASN A 98 2.15 1.99 8.37
N PRO A 99 1.11 2.53 7.72
CA PRO A 99 0.01 1.72 7.19
C PRO A 99 0.43 0.72 6.10
N LEU A 100 1.55 0.98 5.39
CA LEU A 100 2.06 0.08 4.36
C LEU A 100 2.51 -1.27 4.93
N VAL A 101 2.93 -1.33 6.20
CA VAL A 101 3.27 -2.60 6.86
C VAL A 101 2.08 -3.55 6.88
N TYR A 102 0.91 -3.03 7.24
CA TYR A 102 -0.31 -3.84 7.31
C TYR A 102 -0.81 -4.25 5.92
N MET A 103 -0.61 -3.40 4.91
CA MET A 103 -0.90 -3.76 3.52
C MET A 103 0.02 -4.89 3.05
N SER A 104 1.33 -4.75 3.23
CA SER A 104 2.31 -5.75 2.79
C SER A 104 2.14 -7.08 3.51
N GLU A 105 1.93 -7.07 4.83
CA GLU A 105 1.67 -8.28 5.63
C GLU A 105 0.32 -8.92 5.27
N GLY A 106 -0.70 -8.12 4.99
CA GLY A 106 -2.00 -8.61 4.52
C GLY A 106 -1.90 -9.29 3.15
N PHE A 107 -1.20 -8.68 2.18
CA PHE A 107 -0.96 -9.32 0.88
C PHE A 107 -0.07 -10.56 1.01
N ARG A 108 0.89 -10.56 1.94
CA ARG A 108 1.71 -11.74 2.22
C ARG A 108 0.84 -12.88 2.76
N ALA A 109 -0.09 -12.60 3.68
CA ALA A 109 -1.06 -13.57 4.16
C ALA A 109 -1.97 -14.11 3.06
N ALA A 110 -2.37 -13.26 2.10
CA ALA A 110 -3.25 -13.63 0.99
C ALA A 110 -2.57 -14.42 -0.13
N LEU A 111 -1.26 -14.25 -0.32
CA LEU A 111 -0.55 -14.77 -1.50
C LEU A 111 0.47 -15.87 -1.17
N THR A 112 0.91 -15.97 0.09
CA THR A 112 1.99 -16.88 0.47
C THR A 112 1.71 -17.59 1.79
N ASN A 113 2.24 -18.80 1.95
CA ASN A 113 2.24 -19.52 3.24
C ASN A 113 3.40 -19.10 4.17
N SER A 114 4.05 -17.96 3.88
CA SER A 114 5.12 -17.46 4.74
C SER A 114 4.56 -16.85 6.03
N SER A 115 5.43 -16.71 7.02
CA SER A 115 5.07 -16.06 8.28
C SER A 115 4.57 -14.63 8.02
N HIS A 116 3.40 -14.33 8.50
CA HIS A 116 2.70 -13.05 8.34
C HIS A 116 2.07 -12.60 9.66
N MET A 117 1.72 -11.31 9.73
CA MET A 117 0.97 -10.77 10.86
C MET A 117 -0.47 -11.30 10.87
N SER A 118 -1.05 -11.46 12.05
CA SER A 118 -2.45 -11.90 12.18
C SER A 118 -3.41 -10.97 11.44
N LEU A 119 -4.27 -11.52 10.60
CA LEU A 119 -5.29 -10.76 9.86
C LEU A 119 -6.25 -10.00 10.79
N TRP A 120 -6.49 -10.51 12.01
CA TRP A 120 -7.27 -9.84 13.02
C TRP A 120 -6.69 -8.48 13.46
N VAL A 121 -5.39 -8.27 13.28
CA VAL A 121 -4.71 -6.99 13.53
C VAL A 121 -4.69 -6.15 12.26
N VAL A 122 -4.44 -6.78 11.12
CA VAL A 122 -4.31 -6.10 9.82
C VAL A 122 -5.59 -5.35 9.44
N TYR A 123 -6.75 -5.99 9.48
CA TYR A 123 -8.01 -5.38 9.05
C TYR A 123 -8.44 -4.17 9.90
N PRO A 124 -8.49 -4.23 11.25
CA PRO A 124 -8.88 -3.08 12.06
C PRO A 124 -7.95 -1.89 11.91
N VAL A 125 -6.65 -2.15 11.79
CA VAL A 125 -5.66 -1.07 11.62
C VAL A 125 -5.78 -0.41 10.26
N LEU A 126 -5.95 -1.17 9.17
CA LEU A 126 -6.19 -0.62 7.83
C LEU A 126 -7.50 0.18 7.77
N LEU A 127 -8.56 -0.29 8.42
CA LEU A 127 -9.80 0.47 8.54
C LEU A 127 -9.59 1.78 9.30
N GLY A 128 -8.88 1.75 10.42
CA GLY A 128 -8.56 2.94 11.20
C GLY A 128 -7.78 3.99 10.38
N TRP A 129 -6.74 3.57 9.66
CA TRP A 129 -5.99 4.44 8.76
C TRP A 129 -6.84 4.96 7.60
N SER A 130 -7.72 4.14 7.04
CA SER A 130 -8.64 4.54 5.97
C SER A 130 -9.59 5.65 6.42
N VAL A 131 -10.18 5.50 7.61
CA VAL A 131 -11.04 6.52 8.21
C VAL A 131 -10.27 7.81 8.49
N LEU A 132 -9.06 7.69 9.07
CA LEU A 132 -8.21 8.83 9.38
C LEU A 132 -7.85 9.63 8.10
N PHE A 133 -7.39 8.96 7.04
CA PHE A 133 -7.03 9.62 5.78
C PHE A 133 -8.26 10.21 5.08
N THR A 134 -9.39 9.55 5.14
CA THR A 134 -10.64 10.09 4.60
C THR A 134 -11.05 11.37 5.32
N TRP A 135 -11.00 11.36 6.64
CA TRP A 135 -11.30 12.54 7.44
C TRP A 135 -10.34 13.70 7.15
N LEU A 136 -9.04 13.43 7.10
CA LEU A 136 -8.00 14.40 6.77
C LEU A 136 -8.16 14.95 5.34
N GLY A 137 -8.51 14.10 4.38
CA GLY A 137 -8.74 14.48 2.98
C GLY A 137 -9.96 15.37 2.84
N ILE A 138 -11.09 15.02 3.47
CA ILE A 138 -12.32 15.83 3.46
C ILE A 138 -12.08 17.18 4.16
N ALA A 139 -11.40 17.18 5.31
CA ALA A 139 -11.07 18.41 6.01
C ALA A 139 -10.17 19.34 5.18
N GLY A 140 -9.19 18.78 4.46
CA GLY A 140 -8.34 19.51 3.54
C GLY A 140 -9.12 20.06 2.34
N PHE A 141 -10.03 19.27 1.77
CA PHE A 141 -10.88 19.68 0.64
C PHE A 141 -11.79 20.85 1.03
N LYS A 142 -12.48 20.74 2.18
CA LYS A 142 -13.34 21.82 2.68
C LYS A 142 -12.58 23.13 2.86
N ARG A 143 -11.36 23.11 3.34
CA ARG A 143 -10.53 24.31 3.48
C ARG A 143 -10.23 24.99 2.16
N ARG A 144 -9.97 24.22 1.08
CA ARG A 144 -9.65 24.77 -0.24
C ARG A 144 -10.86 25.32 -1.00
N VAL A 145 -12.05 24.76 -0.75
CA VAL A 145 -13.28 25.16 -1.46
C VAL A 145 -13.98 26.34 -0.78
N VAL A 146 -13.81 26.50 0.53
CA VAL A 146 -14.53 27.52 1.34
C VAL A 146 -13.65 28.76 1.60
N SER A 147 -12.37 28.73 1.25
CA SER A 147 -11.48 29.90 1.30
C SER A 147 -11.33 30.52 -0.08
#